data_c520e894d9374ebbf35447dfca480267
#
_entry.id   c520e894d9374ebbf35447dfca480267
#
_cell.length_a   1.000
_cell.length_b   1.000
_cell.length_c   1.000
_cell.angle_alpha   90.00
_cell.angle_beta   90.00
_cell.angle_gamma   90.00
#
_symmetry.space_group_name_H-M   'P 1'
#
loop_
_entity.id
_entity.type
_entity.pdbx_description
1 polymer ?
#
loop_
_entity_poly.entity_id
_entity_poly.type
_entity_poly.pdbx_seq_one_letter_code
_entity_poly.pdbx_strand_id
1 'polypeptide(L)'
;MKLGVILHGAKNNRHAQRREIESVFSDWELVICVTEFHHHAEILAKELCNKHCEVVLVCGGDGSLNQAANGVFQSDFPQTPLAIWPSGTGNDFVKTIRVPNSFQDLKDCIERKHFQQVDLPCMEWDGKKRYFLNVTDLGLGGCVAYDMKRSSRRLGSFLTYQWLIIKNLVRFKKRMIRFELDGEKYESSAMNFVVANAVYFGSGLGISPESKASDGELEVIVIGDLNLFEYLYFVPQVKKCKKLSYHKIQYYSAKKISIETEVPMPIDMDGEFVGFSPMVISLQHTLNVVVRNDREG
;
A
#
# COMPACT_ATOMS: atom_id res chain seq x y z
N MET A 1 -9.42 -18.20 -21.74
CA MET A 1 -8.73 -17.06 -21.08
C MET A 1 -7.36 -17.52 -20.58
N LYS A 2 -6.39 -16.62 -20.48
CA LYS A 2 -5.05 -16.89 -19.95
C LYS A 2 -4.84 -16.12 -18.65
N LEU A 3 -4.64 -16.86 -17.55
CA LEU A 3 -4.44 -16.32 -16.21
C LEU A 3 -2.98 -16.47 -15.77
N GLY A 4 -2.32 -15.36 -15.47
CA GLY A 4 -1.03 -15.35 -14.79
C GLY A 4 -1.24 -15.42 -13.27
N VAL A 5 -0.52 -16.28 -12.57
CA VAL A 5 -0.65 -16.44 -11.12
C VAL A 5 0.70 -16.28 -10.45
N ILE A 6 0.76 -15.43 -9.43
CA ILE A 6 1.94 -15.23 -8.58
C ILE A 6 1.65 -15.75 -7.18
N LEU A 7 2.32 -16.82 -6.78
CA LEU A 7 2.23 -17.39 -5.43
C LEU A 7 3.40 -16.91 -4.58
N HIS A 8 3.15 -16.50 -3.34
CA HIS A 8 4.22 -16.10 -2.43
C HIS A 8 5.02 -17.32 -1.92
N GLY A 9 6.32 -17.39 -2.26
CA GLY A 9 7.16 -18.55 -2.04
C GLY A 9 7.35 -18.98 -0.58
N ALA A 10 7.34 -18.05 0.36
CA ALA A 10 7.51 -18.35 1.79
C ALA A 10 6.21 -18.80 2.50
N LYS A 11 5.06 -18.88 1.80
CA LYS A 11 3.79 -19.30 2.42
C LYS A 11 3.61 -20.80 2.42
N ASN A 12 3.27 -21.37 3.58
CA ASN A 12 3.07 -22.83 3.75
C ASN A 12 1.84 -23.35 2.97
N ASN A 13 0.81 -22.54 2.79
CA ASN A 13 -0.43 -22.90 2.10
C ASN A 13 -0.36 -22.79 0.56
N ARG A 14 0.79 -22.40 -0.02
CA ARG A 14 0.93 -22.21 -1.48
C ARG A 14 0.55 -23.44 -2.31
N HIS A 15 0.85 -24.65 -1.82
CA HIS A 15 0.50 -25.90 -2.53
C HIS A 15 -1.02 -26.17 -2.51
N ALA A 16 -1.71 -25.81 -1.43
CA ALA A 16 -3.17 -25.91 -1.36
C ALA A 16 -3.82 -24.88 -2.29
N GLN A 17 -3.38 -23.62 -2.23
CA GLN A 17 -3.84 -22.56 -3.12
C GLN A 17 -3.61 -22.93 -4.61
N ARG A 18 -2.44 -23.46 -4.94
CA ARG A 18 -2.15 -23.90 -6.31
C ARG A 18 -3.16 -24.95 -6.81
N ARG A 19 -3.40 -26.01 -6.03
CA ARG A 19 -4.34 -27.07 -6.40
C ARG A 19 -5.77 -26.54 -6.57
N GLU A 20 -6.20 -25.63 -5.71
CA GLU A 20 -7.52 -25.05 -5.78
C GLU A 20 -7.66 -24.17 -7.04
N ILE A 21 -6.64 -23.35 -7.35
CA ILE A 21 -6.60 -22.54 -8.57
C ILE A 21 -6.63 -23.44 -9.82
N GLU A 22 -5.80 -24.48 -9.87
CA GLU A 22 -5.76 -25.46 -10.98
C GLU A 22 -7.11 -26.16 -11.16
N SER A 23 -7.85 -26.41 -10.08
CA SER A 23 -9.18 -27.02 -10.13
C SER A 23 -10.26 -26.05 -10.65
N VAL A 24 -10.31 -24.84 -10.09
CA VAL A 24 -11.35 -23.86 -10.44
C VAL A 24 -11.17 -23.30 -11.84
N PHE A 25 -9.93 -23.08 -12.26
CA PHE A 25 -9.58 -22.51 -13.56
C PHE A 25 -9.11 -23.58 -14.56
N SER A 26 -9.59 -24.82 -14.44
CA SER A 26 -9.16 -25.97 -15.25
C SER A 26 -9.43 -25.82 -16.75
N ASP A 27 -10.37 -24.97 -17.14
CA ASP A 27 -10.72 -24.62 -18.52
C ASP A 27 -9.94 -23.39 -19.07
N TRP A 28 -9.02 -22.82 -18.27
CA TRP A 28 -8.18 -21.69 -18.66
C TRP A 28 -6.73 -22.10 -18.85
N GLU A 29 -5.99 -21.32 -19.64
CA GLU A 29 -4.52 -21.42 -19.71
C GLU A 29 -3.90 -20.78 -18.46
N LEU A 30 -3.21 -21.55 -17.63
CA LEU A 30 -2.60 -21.07 -16.39
C LEU A 30 -1.08 -20.94 -16.54
N VAL A 31 -0.54 -19.77 -16.16
CA VAL A 31 0.89 -19.53 -16.01
C VAL A 31 1.17 -19.25 -14.53
N ILE A 32 1.58 -20.28 -13.78
CA ILE A 32 1.77 -20.19 -12.34
C ILE A 32 3.25 -20.02 -12.01
N CYS A 33 3.58 -18.90 -11.34
CA CYS A 33 4.91 -18.53 -10.87
C CYS A 33 4.94 -18.48 -9.34
N VAL A 34 6.13 -18.72 -8.76
CA VAL A 34 6.37 -18.64 -7.32
C VAL A 34 7.47 -17.63 -7.06
N THR A 35 7.28 -16.73 -6.10
CA THR A 35 8.33 -15.76 -5.74
C THR A 35 9.46 -16.46 -4.96
N GLU A 36 10.72 -16.14 -5.29
CA GLU A 36 11.91 -16.75 -4.70
C GLU A 36 12.71 -15.77 -3.83
N PHE A 37 12.61 -14.47 -4.13
CA PHE A 37 13.35 -13.40 -3.45
C PHE A 37 12.52 -12.13 -3.34
N HIS A 38 13.03 -11.15 -2.61
CA HIS A 38 12.39 -9.84 -2.46
C HIS A 38 12.31 -9.11 -3.81
N HIS A 39 11.20 -8.43 -4.09
CA HIS A 39 10.86 -7.79 -5.37
C HIS A 39 10.63 -8.76 -6.56
N HIS A 40 10.64 -10.08 -6.36
CA HIS A 40 10.39 -11.01 -7.47
C HIS A 40 8.97 -10.92 -8.04
N ALA A 41 7.96 -10.55 -7.22
CA ALA A 41 6.59 -10.38 -7.70
C ALA A 41 6.45 -9.26 -8.74
N GLU A 42 7.29 -8.23 -8.68
CA GLU A 42 7.34 -7.13 -9.67
C GLU A 42 7.82 -7.64 -11.04
N ILE A 43 8.91 -8.41 -11.03
CA ILE A 43 9.47 -9.02 -12.25
C ILE A 43 8.46 -9.99 -12.87
N LEU A 44 7.90 -10.88 -12.05
CA LEU A 44 6.92 -11.88 -12.51
C LEU A 44 5.65 -11.24 -13.07
N ALA A 45 5.12 -10.20 -12.43
CA ALA A 45 3.94 -9.50 -12.92
C ALA A 45 4.19 -8.87 -14.30
N LYS A 46 5.33 -8.18 -14.47
CA LYS A 46 5.75 -7.64 -15.76
C LYS A 46 5.85 -8.73 -16.85
N GLU A 47 6.51 -9.85 -16.51
CA GLU A 47 6.65 -10.97 -17.45
C GLU A 47 5.30 -11.60 -17.84
N LEU A 48 4.39 -11.77 -16.87
CA LEU A 48 3.06 -12.34 -17.12
C LEU A 48 2.23 -11.44 -18.03
N CYS A 49 2.26 -10.13 -17.82
CA CYS A 49 1.63 -9.16 -18.72
C CYS A 49 2.24 -9.27 -20.14
N ASN A 50 3.57 -9.31 -20.26
CA ASN A 50 4.26 -9.40 -21.54
C ASN A 50 4.09 -10.77 -22.24
N LYS A 51 3.69 -11.80 -21.49
CA LYS A 51 3.22 -13.11 -22.01
C LYS A 51 1.73 -13.10 -22.39
N HIS A 52 1.10 -11.93 -22.44
CA HIS A 52 -0.30 -11.72 -22.78
C HIS A 52 -1.27 -12.48 -21.84
N CYS A 53 -0.97 -12.56 -20.54
CA CYS A 53 -1.97 -12.95 -19.56
C CYS A 53 -3.07 -11.87 -19.51
N GLU A 54 -4.32 -12.29 -19.61
CA GLU A 54 -5.47 -11.35 -19.63
C GLU A 54 -5.74 -10.77 -18.23
N VAL A 55 -5.34 -11.49 -17.18
CA VAL A 55 -5.38 -11.07 -15.78
C VAL A 55 -4.15 -11.62 -15.06
N VAL A 56 -3.61 -10.86 -14.10
CA VAL A 56 -2.57 -11.31 -13.19
C VAL A 56 -3.14 -11.45 -11.79
N LEU A 57 -3.18 -12.68 -11.25
CA LEU A 57 -3.61 -12.98 -9.88
C LEU A 57 -2.41 -13.02 -8.93
N VAL A 58 -2.45 -12.22 -7.87
CA VAL A 58 -1.44 -12.19 -6.81
C VAL A 58 -1.97 -12.84 -5.54
N CYS A 59 -1.39 -13.95 -5.14
CA CYS A 59 -1.66 -14.63 -3.86
C CYS A 59 -0.59 -14.20 -2.84
N GLY A 60 -0.85 -13.08 -2.14
CA GLY A 60 0.15 -12.47 -1.25
C GLY A 60 -0.43 -11.49 -0.25
N GLY A 61 0.43 -10.75 0.43
CA GLY A 61 0.07 -9.60 1.25
C GLY A 61 0.33 -8.27 0.51
N ASP A 62 0.19 -7.15 1.25
CA ASP A 62 0.33 -5.79 0.71
C ASP A 62 1.65 -5.56 -0.03
N GLY A 63 2.78 -6.09 0.48
CA GLY A 63 4.07 -5.97 -0.21
C GLY A 63 4.10 -6.70 -1.56
N SER A 64 3.54 -7.92 -1.66
CA SER A 64 3.47 -8.64 -2.94
C SER A 64 2.54 -7.93 -3.93
N LEU A 65 1.46 -7.34 -3.42
CA LEU A 65 0.51 -6.57 -4.19
C LEU A 65 1.14 -5.29 -4.75
N ASN A 66 1.85 -4.52 -3.91
CA ASN A 66 2.57 -3.32 -4.36
C ASN A 66 3.60 -3.66 -5.44
N GLN A 67 4.39 -4.73 -5.24
CA GLN A 67 5.36 -5.18 -6.24
C GLN A 67 4.68 -5.55 -7.56
N ALA A 68 3.58 -6.32 -7.51
CA ALA A 68 2.87 -6.71 -8.71
C ALA A 68 2.23 -5.51 -9.44
N ALA A 69 1.66 -4.55 -8.71
CA ALA A 69 1.13 -3.31 -9.28
C ALA A 69 2.21 -2.52 -10.04
N ASN A 70 3.41 -2.39 -9.44
CA ASN A 70 4.57 -1.78 -10.11
C ASN A 70 4.99 -2.57 -11.36
N GLY A 71 4.99 -3.90 -11.30
CA GLY A 71 5.33 -4.77 -12.42
C GLY A 71 4.34 -4.68 -13.57
N VAL A 72 3.03 -4.69 -13.28
CA VAL A 72 1.96 -4.49 -14.28
C VAL A 72 2.13 -3.14 -14.96
N PHE A 73 2.28 -2.07 -14.17
CA PHE A 73 2.40 -0.72 -14.72
C PHE A 73 3.67 -0.51 -15.57
N GLN A 74 4.76 -1.20 -15.25
CA GLN A 74 6.03 -1.17 -16.00
C GLN A 74 6.06 -2.12 -17.21
N SER A 75 5.00 -2.91 -17.44
CA SER A 75 4.91 -3.84 -18.57
C SER A 75 4.52 -3.11 -19.86
N ASP A 76 4.59 -3.82 -20.98
CA ASP A 76 4.09 -3.33 -22.27
C ASP A 76 2.53 -3.28 -22.31
N PHE A 77 1.87 -3.87 -21.29
CA PHE A 77 0.42 -3.95 -21.13
C PHE A 77 -0.04 -3.44 -19.75
N PRO A 78 0.12 -2.14 -19.45
CA PRO A 78 -0.18 -1.58 -18.12
C PRO A 78 -1.67 -1.61 -17.76
N GLN A 79 -2.54 -1.89 -18.73
CA GLN A 79 -3.98 -2.03 -18.51
C GLN A 79 -4.42 -3.44 -18.10
N THR A 80 -3.48 -4.40 -18.02
CA THR A 80 -3.77 -5.77 -17.56
C THR A 80 -4.36 -5.73 -16.14
N PRO A 81 -5.57 -6.26 -15.91
CA PRO A 81 -6.19 -6.24 -14.60
C PRO A 81 -5.41 -7.07 -13.58
N LEU A 82 -5.31 -6.54 -12.36
CA LEU A 82 -4.71 -7.21 -11.23
C LEU A 82 -5.81 -7.81 -10.33
N ALA A 83 -5.76 -9.11 -10.12
CA ALA A 83 -6.60 -9.81 -9.16
C ALA A 83 -5.82 -10.04 -7.86
N ILE A 84 -6.50 -9.97 -6.73
CA ILE A 84 -5.87 -10.04 -5.41
C ILE A 84 -6.47 -11.19 -4.63
N TRP A 85 -5.62 -12.11 -4.18
CA TRP A 85 -5.97 -13.13 -3.19
C TRP A 85 -5.21 -12.88 -1.90
N PRO A 86 -5.88 -12.29 -0.88
CA PRO A 86 -5.20 -11.84 0.33
C PRO A 86 -4.71 -13.04 1.16
N SER A 87 -3.41 -13.17 1.30
CA SER A 87 -2.77 -14.19 2.14
C SER A 87 -1.69 -13.63 3.07
N GLY A 88 -1.58 -12.32 3.17
CA GLY A 88 -0.66 -11.61 4.06
C GLY A 88 -1.15 -11.52 5.51
N THR A 89 -0.41 -10.81 6.35
CA THR A 89 -0.78 -10.55 7.75
C THR A 89 -1.65 -9.29 7.87
N GLY A 90 -1.31 -8.22 7.14
CA GLY A 90 -2.04 -6.94 7.15
C GLY A 90 -3.25 -6.96 6.23
N ASN A 91 -2.99 -7.18 4.95
CA ASN A 91 -3.97 -7.10 3.86
C ASN A 91 -4.77 -5.80 3.94
N ASP A 92 -4.08 -4.68 4.05
CA ASP A 92 -4.68 -3.38 4.32
C ASP A 92 -5.41 -2.82 3.11
N PHE A 93 -4.86 -3.00 1.91
CA PHE A 93 -5.50 -2.53 0.68
C PHE A 93 -6.86 -3.17 0.43
N VAL A 94 -6.98 -4.48 0.66
CA VAL A 94 -8.24 -5.20 0.45
C VAL A 94 -9.33 -4.87 1.47
N LYS A 95 -9.01 -4.14 2.54
CA LYS A 95 -10.01 -3.57 3.46
C LYS A 95 -10.62 -2.27 2.91
N THR A 96 -9.92 -1.59 1.99
CA THR A 96 -10.41 -0.37 1.33
C THR A 96 -11.25 -0.72 0.09
N ILE A 97 -10.90 -1.80 -0.61
CA ILE A 97 -11.62 -2.29 -1.80
C ILE A 97 -12.25 -3.66 -1.52
N ARG A 98 -13.33 -3.98 -2.22
CA ARG A 98 -14.00 -5.28 -2.07
C ARG A 98 -13.43 -6.29 -3.06
N VAL A 99 -12.69 -7.28 -2.57
CA VAL A 99 -12.16 -8.37 -3.39
C VAL A 99 -13.05 -9.62 -3.31
N PRO A 100 -13.01 -10.51 -4.32
CA PRO A 100 -13.66 -11.81 -4.28
C PRO A 100 -13.25 -12.64 -3.05
N ASN A 101 -14.18 -13.43 -2.50
CA ASN A 101 -13.97 -14.20 -1.27
C ASN A 101 -13.76 -15.72 -1.48
N SER A 102 -13.88 -16.18 -2.73
CA SER A 102 -13.53 -17.53 -3.18
C SER A 102 -12.88 -17.49 -4.57
N PHE A 103 -12.15 -18.53 -4.95
CA PHE A 103 -11.61 -18.59 -6.32
C PHE A 103 -12.71 -18.74 -7.37
N GLN A 104 -13.86 -19.33 -7.01
CA GLN A 104 -15.01 -19.37 -7.90
C GLN A 104 -15.60 -17.97 -8.11
N ASP A 105 -15.83 -17.21 -7.03
CA ASP A 105 -16.26 -15.81 -7.11
C ASP A 105 -15.27 -14.94 -7.93
N LEU A 106 -13.97 -15.20 -7.75
CA LEU A 106 -12.92 -14.54 -8.53
C LEU A 106 -13.05 -14.85 -10.03
N LYS A 107 -13.25 -16.13 -10.40
CA LYS A 107 -13.44 -16.55 -11.78
C LYS A 107 -14.65 -15.85 -12.38
N ASP A 108 -15.79 -15.86 -11.68
CA ASP A 108 -17.03 -15.21 -12.12
C ASP A 108 -16.86 -13.70 -12.30
N CYS A 109 -16.14 -13.03 -11.39
CA CYS A 109 -15.82 -11.60 -11.52
C CYS A 109 -14.95 -11.31 -12.75
N ILE A 110 -13.96 -12.15 -13.04
CA ILE A 110 -13.08 -11.97 -14.20
C ILE A 110 -13.88 -12.19 -15.51
N GLU A 111 -14.70 -13.25 -15.61
CA GLU A 111 -15.52 -13.56 -16.77
C GLU A 111 -16.51 -12.44 -17.07
N ARG A 112 -17.10 -11.85 -16.04
CA ARG A 112 -18.04 -10.72 -16.14
C ARG A 112 -17.33 -9.36 -16.26
N LYS A 113 -15.99 -9.31 -16.26
CA LYS A 113 -15.16 -8.10 -16.34
C LYS A 113 -15.50 -7.08 -15.23
N HIS A 114 -15.75 -7.55 -14.02
CA HIS A 114 -15.94 -6.68 -12.86
C HIS A 114 -14.60 -6.09 -12.43
N PHE A 115 -14.19 -5.03 -13.11
CA PHE A 115 -12.94 -4.31 -12.87
C PHE A 115 -13.26 -2.91 -12.37
N GLN A 116 -12.51 -2.47 -11.37
CA GLN A 116 -12.51 -1.11 -10.87
C GLN A 116 -11.17 -0.47 -11.17
N GLN A 117 -11.19 0.75 -11.67
CA GLN A 117 -9.98 1.57 -11.71
C GLN A 117 -9.71 2.10 -10.31
N VAL A 118 -8.53 1.78 -9.79
CA VAL A 118 -8.03 2.33 -8.54
C VAL A 118 -6.90 3.29 -8.82
N ASP A 119 -6.79 4.31 -8.02
CA ASP A 119 -5.75 5.31 -8.11
C ASP A 119 -4.37 4.69 -7.85
N LEU A 120 -3.40 5.06 -8.66
CA LEU A 120 -2.02 4.58 -8.57
C LEU A 120 -1.06 5.77 -8.45
N PRO A 121 -0.93 6.35 -7.24
CA PRO A 121 -0.01 7.46 -7.02
C PRO A 121 1.44 7.06 -7.20
N CYS A 122 2.20 7.97 -7.76
CA CYS A 122 3.62 7.85 -8.00
C CYS A 122 4.40 8.76 -7.06
N MET A 123 5.41 8.22 -6.40
CA MET A 123 6.38 8.99 -5.63
C MET A 123 7.74 9.00 -6.32
N GLU A 124 8.34 10.19 -6.34
CA GLU A 124 9.68 10.45 -6.85
C GLU A 124 10.57 11.01 -5.72
N TRP A 125 11.75 10.41 -5.51
CA TRP A 125 12.73 10.84 -4.52
C TRP A 125 14.14 10.38 -4.95
N ASP A 126 15.15 11.17 -4.73
CA ASP A 126 16.55 10.80 -5.00
C ASP A 126 16.76 10.18 -6.40
N GLY A 127 16.10 10.75 -7.42
CA GLY A 127 16.14 10.25 -8.81
C GLY A 127 15.45 8.89 -9.02
N LYS A 128 14.78 8.34 -8.02
CA LYS A 128 14.01 7.10 -8.07
C LYS A 128 12.53 7.41 -8.25
N LYS A 129 11.80 6.43 -8.79
CA LYS A 129 10.35 6.51 -9.01
C LYS A 129 9.69 5.18 -8.65
N ARG A 130 8.59 5.21 -7.90
CA ARG A 130 7.82 4.03 -7.54
C ARG A 130 6.36 4.38 -7.25
N TYR A 131 5.48 3.42 -7.50
CA TYR A 131 4.04 3.53 -7.22
C TYR A 131 3.71 2.88 -5.88
N PHE A 132 2.69 3.43 -5.19
CA PHE A 132 2.17 2.87 -3.95
C PHE A 132 0.64 2.72 -4.00
N LEU A 133 0.09 1.86 -3.17
CA LEU A 133 -1.34 1.56 -3.16
C LEU A 133 -2.04 2.05 -1.89
N ASN A 134 -1.37 1.97 -0.75
CA ASN A 134 -1.96 2.33 0.53
C ASN A 134 -1.55 3.73 0.97
N VAL A 135 -0.40 3.82 1.59
CA VAL A 135 0.05 5.03 2.31
C VAL A 135 1.55 5.19 2.17
N THR A 136 1.98 6.43 1.98
CA THR A 136 3.37 6.81 2.21
C THR A 136 3.43 7.85 3.32
N ASP A 137 4.46 7.82 4.13
CA ASP A 137 4.66 8.80 5.18
C ASP A 137 6.12 9.23 5.34
N LEU A 138 6.28 10.39 5.94
CA LEU A 138 7.56 11.05 6.18
C LEU A 138 7.65 11.43 7.66
N GLY A 139 8.70 11.01 8.34
CA GLY A 139 8.92 11.35 9.73
C GLY A 139 8.90 10.16 10.67
N LEU A 140 8.00 10.15 11.65
CA LEU A 140 7.94 9.10 12.69
C LEU A 140 7.76 7.70 12.07
N GLY A 141 6.80 7.54 11.13
CA GLY A 141 6.56 6.27 10.46
C GLY A 141 7.78 5.82 9.65
N GLY A 142 8.38 6.73 8.87
CA GLY A 142 9.63 6.47 8.17
C GLY A 142 10.78 6.06 9.10
N CYS A 143 10.90 6.65 10.32
CA CYS A 143 11.87 6.22 11.32
C CYS A 143 11.60 4.79 11.80
N VAL A 144 10.34 4.44 12.02
CA VAL A 144 9.93 3.08 12.42
C VAL A 144 10.28 2.08 11.33
N ALA A 145 9.96 2.37 10.07
CA ALA A 145 10.29 1.54 8.92
C ALA A 145 11.81 1.37 8.76
N TYR A 146 12.58 2.45 8.91
CA TYR A 146 14.04 2.43 8.88
C TYR A 146 14.63 1.52 9.96
N ASP A 147 14.19 1.68 11.21
CA ASP A 147 14.63 0.86 12.32
C ASP A 147 14.19 -0.61 12.16
N MET A 148 12.98 -0.84 11.64
CA MET A 148 12.44 -2.19 11.37
C MET A 148 13.27 -2.97 10.36
N LYS A 149 13.74 -2.30 9.29
CA LYS A 149 14.63 -2.88 8.28
C LYS A 149 15.96 -3.36 8.88
N ARG A 150 16.45 -2.69 9.95
CA ARG A 150 17.73 -2.98 10.64
C ARG A 150 17.55 -3.90 11.85
N SER A 151 16.32 -4.18 12.25
CA SER A 151 16.03 -4.98 13.44
C SER A 151 16.20 -6.48 13.18
N SER A 152 16.73 -7.18 14.18
CA SER A 152 16.86 -8.65 14.15
C SER A 152 15.52 -9.41 14.30
N ARG A 153 14.40 -8.71 14.58
CA ARG A 153 13.04 -9.26 14.79
C ARG A 153 12.98 -10.43 15.79
N ARG A 154 13.91 -10.50 16.75
CA ARG A 154 13.99 -11.60 17.73
C ARG A 154 12.72 -11.78 18.58
N LEU A 155 11.96 -10.71 18.79
CA LEU A 155 10.68 -10.71 19.55
C LEU A 155 9.46 -10.97 18.66
N GLY A 156 9.67 -11.33 17.39
CA GLY A 156 8.61 -11.36 16.37
C GLY A 156 8.30 -9.98 15.79
N SER A 157 7.76 -9.96 14.59
CA SER A 157 7.56 -8.69 13.84
C SER A 157 6.62 -7.73 14.54
N PHE A 158 5.52 -8.22 15.14
CA PHE A 158 4.51 -7.36 15.77
C PHE A 158 5.04 -6.64 17.02
N LEU A 159 5.65 -7.38 17.97
CA LEU A 159 6.17 -6.78 19.19
C LEU A 159 7.35 -5.83 18.91
N THR A 160 8.21 -6.20 17.95
CA THR A 160 9.31 -5.34 17.51
C THR A 160 8.76 -4.02 16.94
N TYR A 161 7.72 -4.08 16.09
CA TYR A 161 7.09 -2.90 15.51
C TYR A 161 6.51 -1.97 16.59
N GLN A 162 5.72 -2.51 17.53
CA GLN A 162 5.15 -1.72 18.63
C GLN A 162 6.23 -1.05 19.50
N TRP A 163 7.29 -1.78 19.83
CA TRP A 163 8.41 -1.23 20.59
C TRP A 163 9.13 -0.11 19.83
N LEU A 164 9.34 -0.28 18.53
CA LEU A 164 9.97 0.73 17.69
C LEU A 164 9.14 2.00 17.57
N ILE A 165 7.81 1.89 17.52
CA ILE A 165 6.93 3.07 17.55
C ILE A 165 7.16 3.85 18.86
N ILE A 166 7.08 3.22 20.01
CA ILE A 166 7.26 3.87 21.31
C ILE A 166 8.67 4.47 21.43
N LYS A 167 9.69 3.70 21.06
CA LYS A 167 11.10 4.17 21.06
C LYS A 167 11.26 5.43 20.21
N ASN A 168 10.75 5.42 19.00
CA ASN A 168 10.88 6.54 18.08
C ASN A 168 10.02 7.73 18.52
N LEU A 169 8.80 7.51 19.01
CA LEU A 169 7.92 8.57 19.52
C LEU A 169 8.58 9.40 20.63
N VAL A 170 9.28 8.72 21.57
CA VAL A 170 9.97 9.41 22.68
C VAL A 170 11.21 10.19 22.21
N ARG A 171 11.85 9.74 21.14
CA ARG A 171 13.11 10.30 20.62
C ARG A 171 12.91 11.31 19.48
N PHE A 172 11.82 11.18 18.76
CA PHE A 172 11.57 12.01 17.57
C PHE A 172 11.29 13.45 18.00
N LYS A 173 12.00 14.38 17.35
CA LYS A 173 11.71 15.80 17.47
C LYS A 173 10.98 16.25 16.21
N LYS A 174 9.88 16.97 16.38
CA LYS A 174 9.18 17.63 15.29
C LYS A 174 10.16 18.41 14.40
N ARG A 175 9.92 18.39 13.11
CA ARG A 175 10.72 19.07 12.10
C ARG A 175 9.87 20.06 11.33
N MET A 176 10.49 21.13 10.88
CA MET A 176 9.86 22.02 9.93
C MET A 176 9.78 21.34 8.56
N ILE A 177 8.58 21.30 8.01
CA ILE A 177 8.27 20.74 6.70
C ILE A 177 7.66 21.85 5.86
N ARG A 178 8.22 22.08 4.67
CA ARG A 178 7.61 22.92 3.63
C ARG A 178 7.00 22.00 2.61
N PHE A 179 5.75 22.23 2.28
CA PHE A 179 5.05 21.41 1.32
C PHE A 179 4.15 22.25 0.42
N GLU A 180 3.93 21.74 -0.77
CA GLU A 180 3.05 22.35 -1.77
C GLU A 180 1.98 21.33 -2.16
N LEU A 181 0.73 21.73 -2.14
CA LEU A 181 -0.45 20.94 -2.50
C LEU A 181 -1.12 21.63 -3.70
N ASP A 182 -1.06 21.01 -4.88
CA ASP A 182 -1.63 21.51 -6.13
C ASP A 182 -1.27 22.99 -6.44
N GLY A 183 -0.05 23.42 -6.06
CA GLY A 183 0.47 24.77 -6.28
C GLY A 183 0.35 25.70 -5.06
N GLU A 184 -0.42 25.35 -4.03
CA GLU A 184 -0.52 26.11 -2.80
C GLU A 184 0.58 25.70 -1.80
N LYS A 185 1.28 26.70 -1.25
CA LYS A 185 2.45 26.49 -0.38
C LYS A 185 2.06 26.57 1.09
N TYR A 186 2.57 25.64 1.86
CA TYR A 186 2.36 25.51 3.29
C TYR A 186 3.68 25.28 4.03
N GLU A 187 3.68 25.64 5.31
CA GLU A 187 4.78 25.33 6.22
C GLU A 187 4.19 24.87 7.55
N SER A 188 4.69 23.78 8.10
CA SER A 188 4.23 23.25 9.38
C SER A 188 5.36 22.56 10.14
N SER A 189 5.30 22.63 11.46
CA SER A 189 6.15 21.80 12.32
C SER A 189 5.45 20.49 12.60
N ALA A 190 5.92 19.42 11.97
CA ALA A 190 5.29 18.11 12.04
C ALA A 190 6.20 17.02 12.60
N MET A 191 5.57 16.04 13.23
CA MET A 191 6.18 14.78 13.65
C MET A 191 6.00 13.71 12.56
N ASN A 192 4.87 13.71 11.88
CA ASN A 192 4.60 12.83 10.74
C ASN A 192 3.79 13.56 9.68
N PHE A 193 4.10 13.28 8.42
CA PHE A 193 3.38 13.76 7.24
C PHE A 193 2.97 12.53 6.44
N VAL A 194 1.67 12.31 6.35
CA VAL A 194 1.09 11.10 5.75
C VAL A 194 0.38 11.47 4.46
N VAL A 195 0.59 10.70 3.40
CA VAL A 195 -0.16 10.77 2.15
C VAL A 195 -0.83 9.43 1.94
N ALA A 196 -2.15 9.43 1.96
CA ALA A 196 -2.97 8.23 1.90
C ALA A 196 -3.78 8.16 0.61
N ASN A 197 -3.66 7.04 -0.09
CA ASN A 197 -4.50 6.62 -1.20
C ASN A 197 -5.60 5.66 -0.72
N ALA A 198 -5.34 4.91 0.34
CA ALA A 198 -6.25 3.96 0.95
C ALA A 198 -6.43 4.24 2.46
N VAL A 199 -7.49 3.68 3.02
CA VAL A 199 -7.90 3.94 4.41
C VAL A 199 -6.91 3.38 5.43
N TYR A 200 -6.37 2.17 5.17
CA TYR A 200 -5.64 1.40 6.16
C TYR A 200 -4.15 1.25 5.85
N PHE A 201 -3.34 1.21 6.90
CA PHE A 201 -1.94 0.85 6.86
C PHE A 201 -1.52 0.14 8.15
N GLY A 202 -0.30 -0.41 8.18
CA GLY A 202 0.31 -0.95 9.41
C GLY A 202 -0.50 -2.05 10.10
N SER A 203 -1.17 -2.91 9.32
CA SER A 203 -2.00 -4.03 9.79
C SER A 203 -3.32 -3.59 10.46
N GLY A 204 -4.02 -2.66 9.81
CA GLY A 204 -5.40 -2.28 10.17
C GLY A 204 -5.53 -0.98 10.94
N LEU A 205 -4.56 -0.09 10.84
CA LEU A 205 -4.70 1.29 11.34
C LEU A 205 -5.40 2.14 10.28
N GLY A 206 -6.62 2.57 10.55
CA GLY A 206 -7.40 3.46 9.67
C GLY A 206 -6.97 4.91 9.85
N ILE A 207 -5.84 5.30 9.26
CA ILE A 207 -5.27 6.65 9.41
C ILE A 207 -6.04 7.68 8.61
N SER A 208 -6.63 7.28 7.49
CA SER A 208 -7.40 8.15 6.62
C SER A 208 -8.80 7.59 6.35
N PRO A 209 -9.75 7.76 7.27
CA PRO A 209 -11.09 7.17 7.17
C PRO A 209 -11.91 7.63 5.96
N GLU A 210 -11.56 8.77 5.37
CA GLU A 210 -12.28 9.36 4.24
C GLU A 210 -11.64 9.04 2.89
N SER A 211 -10.42 8.44 2.87
CA SER A 211 -9.74 8.03 1.63
C SER A 211 -10.56 7.03 0.83
N LYS A 212 -10.58 7.25 -0.47
CA LYS A 212 -11.16 6.32 -1.46
C LYS A 212 -10.12 6.09 -2.55
N ALA A 213 -9.73 4.85 -2.73
CA ALA A 213 -8.70 4.50 -3.70
C ALA A 213 -9.15 4.64 -5.18
N SER A 214 -10.15 5.47 -5.49
CA SER A 214 -10.72 5.61 -6.84
C SER A 214 -11.47 6.94 -7.06
N ASP A 215 -11.16 7.98 -6.31
CA ASP A 215 -11.82 9.30 -6.46
C ASP A 215 -10.90 10.35 -7.11
N GLY A 216 -9.66 9.97 -7.43
CA GLY A 216 -8.68 10.83 -8.07
C GLY A 216 -8.07 11.86 -7.14
N GLU A 217 -8.09 11.62 -5.82
CA GLU A 217 -7.52 12.49 -4.79
C GLU A 217 -6.70 11.70 -3.77
N LEU A 218 -5.71 12.36 -3.17
CA LEU A 218 -4.91 11.82 -2.08
C LEU A 218 -5.19 12.62 -0.81
N GLU A 219 -5.48 11.91 0.27
CA GLU A 219 -5.60 12.55 1.58
C GLU A 219 -4.21 12.84 2.16
N VAL A 220 -4.01 14.06 2.61
CA VAL A 220 -2.78 14.50 3.26
C VAL A 220 -3.06 14.78 4.73
N ILE A 221 -2.33 14.13 5.62
CA ILE A 221 -2.51 14.25 7.05
C ILE A 221 -1.22 14.75 7.69
N VAL A 222 -1.25 15.97 8.22
CA VAL A 222 -0.11 16.56 8.91
C VAL A 222 -0.30 16.38 10.41
N ILE A 223 0.58 15.60 11.04
CA ILE A 223 0.52 15.28 12.45
C ILE A 223 1.62 16.07 13.16
N GLY A 224 1.21 17.02 14.01
CA GLY A 224 2.10 17.82 14.84
C GLY A 224 2.72 17.02 15.99
N ASP A 225 3.23 17.75 16.99
CA ASP A 225 3.98 17.21 18.12
C ASP A 225 3.03 16.51 19.13
N LEU A 226 2.77 15.23 18.91
CA LEU A 226 2.02 14.40 19.85
C LEU A 226 2.96 13.85 20.91
N ASN A 227 2.58 13.99 22.18
CA ASN A 227 3.27 13.30 23.27
C ASN A 227 2.76 11.83 23.39
N LEU A 228 3.43 11.04 24.24
CA LEU A 228 3.09 9.62 24.42
C LEU A 228 1.64 9.40 24.90
N PHE A 229 1.12 10.26 25.76
CA PHE A 229 -0.26 10.13 26.26
C PHE A 229 -1.28 10.43 25.17
N GLU A 230 -1.06 11.48 24.37
CA GLU A 230 -1.88 11.82 23.21
C GLU A 230 -1.86 10.69 22.18
N TYR A 231 -0.68 10.14 21.88
CA TYR A 231 -0.54 8.99 20.99
C TYR A 231 -1.35 7.77 21.50
N LEU A 232 -1.18 7.40 22.76
CA LEU A 232 -1.91 6.26 23.35
C LEU A 232 -3.43 6.51 23.38
N TYR A 233 -3.86 7.76 23.56
CA TYR A 233 -5.28 8.14 23.51
C TYR A 233 -5.88 8.01 22.09
N PHE A 234 -5.10 8.33 21.04
CA PHE A 234 -5.59 8.29 19.66
C PHE A 234 -5.49 6.90 19.00
N VAL A 235 -4.54 6.04 19.39
CA VAL A 235 -4.39 4.70 18.79
C VAL A 235 -5.69 3.89 18.75
N PRO A 236 -6.50 3.80 19.83
CA PRO A 236 -7.78 3.09 19.76
C PRO A 236 -8.80 3.70 18.79
N GLN A 237 -8.73 5.02 18.57
CA GLN A 237 -9.62 5.73 17.64
C GLN A 237 -9.20 5.45 16.19
N VAL A 238 -7.90 5.49 15.89
CA VAL A 238 -7.33 5.11 14.58
C VAL A 238 -7.64 3.64 14.26
N LYS A 239 -7.52 2.73 15.24
CA LYS A 239 -7.93 1.31 15.06
C LYS A 239 -9.42 1.15 14.76
N LYS A 240 -10.27 2.04 15.22
CA LYS A 240 -11.71 2.07 14.91
C LYS A 240 -12.03 2.89 13.65
N CYS A 241 -11.00 3.27 12.88
CA CYS A 241 -11.14 4.05 11.66
C CYS A 241 -11.93 5.36 11.89
N LYS A 242 -11.62 6.10 12.97
CA LYS A 242 -12.27 7.38 13.27
C LYS A 242 -11.38 8.53 12.86
N LYS A 243 -11.94 9.51 12.15
CA LYS A 243 -11.27 10.79 11.87
C LYS A 243 -10.94 11.48 13.19
N LEU A 244 -9.69 11.89 13.33
CA LEU A 244 -9.21 12.56 14.55
C LEU A 244 -9.45 14.06 14.44
N SER A 245 -10.30 14.61 15.30
CA SER A 245 -10.48 16.06 15.42
C SER A 245 -9.61 16.58 16.56
N TYR A 246 -8.44 17.11 16.22
CA TYR A 246 -7.48 17.61 17.20
C TYR A 246 -6.62 18.73 16.60
N HIS A 247 -6.35 19.78 17.38
CA HIS A 247 -5.67 21.00 16.89
C HIS A 247 -4.25 20.75 16.34
N LYS A 248 -3.62 19.62 16.67
CA LYS A 248 -2.30 19.22 16.15
C LYS A 248 -2.40 18.34 14.89
N ILE A 249 -3.60 18.04 14.39
CA ILE A 249 -3.79 17.16 13.24
C ILE A 249 -4.58 17.96 12.19
N GLN A 250 -4.01 18.05 11.00
CA GLN A 250 -4.59 18.78 9.88
C GLN A 250 -4.80 17.81 8.72
N TYR A 251 -5.91 17.98 8.01
CA TYR A 251 -6.29 17.17 6.85
C TYR A 251 -6.41 18.07 5.64
N TYR A 252 -5.86 17.59 4.52
CA TYR A 252 -5.94 18.24 3.21
C TYR A 252 -6.20 17.16 2.16
N SER A 253 -6.58 17.59 0.94
CA SER A 253 -6.67 16.74 -0.24
C SER A 253 -5.86 17.37 -1.36
N ALA A 254 -5.15 16.57 -2.16
CA ALA A 254 -4.37 17.05 -3.29
C ALA A 254 -4.05 15.92 -4.29
N LYS A 255 -3.77 16.30 -5.54
CA LYS A 255 -3.30 15.38 -6.61
C LYS A 255 -1.79 15.42 -6.80
N LYS A 256 -1.19 16.57 -6.52
CA LYS A 256 0.25 16.77 -6.61
C LYS A 256 0.76 17.37 -5.30
N ILE A 257 1.74 16.70 -4.72
CA ILE A 257 2.30 17.03 -3.42
C ILE A 257 3.82 17.08 -3.56
N SER A 258 4.43 18.20 -3.19
CA SER A 258 5.88 18.30 -3.09
C SER A 258 6.28 18.60 -1.64
N ILE A 259 7.33 17.95 -1.16
CA ILE A 259 7.73 18.04 0.25
C ILE A 259 9.24 18.28 0.35
N GLU A 260 9.59 19.33 1.07
CA GLU A 260 10.95 19.67 1.42
C GLU A 260 11.12 19.75 2.93
N THR A 261 12.29 19.36 3.42
CA THR A 261 12.62 19.40 4.85
C THR A 261 14.02 19.99 5.04
N GLU A 262 14.23 20.75 6.11
CA GLU A 262 15.54 21.31 6.43
C GLU A 262 16.60 20.24 6.72
N VAL A 263 16.17 19.14 7.33
CA VAL A 263 17.01 17.96 7.59
C VAL A 263 16.32 16.76 6.96
N PRO A 264 17.03 15.92 6.19
CA PRO A 264 16.45 14.74 5.56
C PRO A 264 15.66 13.89 6.56
N MET A 265 14.39 13.61 6.24
CA MET A 265 13.50 12.79 7.04
C MET A 265 13.26 11.45 6.33
N PRO A 266 13.27 10.32 7.06
CA PRO A 266 13.06 9.02 6.46
C PRO A 266 11.63 8.87 5.95
N ILE A 267 11.51 8.15 4.82
CA ILE A 267 10.25 7.89 4.10
C ILE A 267 9.89 6.42 4.24
N ASP A 268 8.66 6.17 4.64
CA ASP A 268 7.98 4.88 4.52
C ASP A 268 7.04 4.90 3.30
N MET A 269 7.01 3.82 2.53
CA MET A 269 6.07 3.59 1.45
C MET A 269 5.50 2.17 1.57
N ASP A 270 4.18 2.07 1.78
CA ASP A 270 3.47 0.80 1.97
C ASP A 270 4.15 -0.14 3.02
N GLY A 271 4.72 0.44 4.09
CA GLY A 271 5.38 -0.28 5.18
C GLY A 271 6.86 -0.59 4.94
N GLU A 272 7.48 -0.05 3.89
CA GLU A 272 8.90 -0.25 3.59
C GLU A 272 9.66 1.08 3.62
N PHE A 273 10.80 1.12 4.33
CA PHE A 273 11.73 2.25 4.24
C PHE A 273 12.35 2.31 2.84
N VAL A 274 12.17 3.43 2.16
CA VAL A 274 12.64 3.62 0.77
C VAL A 274 13.74 4.65 0.61
N GLY A 275 13.86 5.63 1.51
CA GLY A 275 14.86 6.69 1.42
C GLY A 275 14.56 7.87 2.33
N PHE A 276 15.00 9.05 1.90
CA PHE A 276 14.85 10.29 2.66
C PHE A 276 14.27 11.40 1.77
N SER A 277 13.62 12.40 2.41
CA SER A 277 13.20 13.64 1.74
C SER A 277 14.37 14.36 1.05
N PRO A 278 14.12 15.19 0.01
CA PRO A 278 12.81 15.61 -0.49
C PRO A 278 12.08 14.54 -1.29
N MET A 279 10.75 14.70 -1.46
CA MET A 279 9.96 13.83 -2.31
C MET A 279 8.82 14.60 -3.02
N VAL A 280 8.42 14.08 -4.17
CA VAL A 280 7.26 14.56 -4.93
C VAL A 280 6.31 13.39 -5.15
N ILE A 281 5.02 13.63 -4.93
CA ILE A 281 3.97 12.64 -5.19
C ILE A 281 3.01 13.22 -6.23
N SER A 282 2.60 12.41 -7.18
CA SER A 282 1.62 12.79 -8.18
C SER A 282 0.65 11.65 -8.44
N LEU A 283 -0.63 12.00 -8.58
CA LEU A 283 -1.70 11.08 -8.96
C LEU A 283 -2.07 11.32 -10.43
N GLN A 284 -1.54 10.51 -11.33
CA GLN A 284 -1.73 10.63 -12.77
C GLN A 284 -2.13 9.31 -13.43
N HIS A 285 -2.10 8.22 -12.68
CA HIS A 285 -2.27 6.88 -13.19
C HIS A 285 -3.31 6.10 -12.40
N THR A 286 -3.92 5.13 -13.05
CA THR A 286 -4.83 4.17 -12.43
C THR A 286 -4.41 2.74 -12.76
N LEU A 287 -4.83 1.80 -11.94
CA LEU A 287 -4.65 0.36 -12.10
C LEU A 287 -6.02 -0.31 -12.15
N ASN A 288 -6.24 -1.21 -13.10
CA ASN A 288 -7.44 -2.03 -13.12
C ASN A 288 -7.33 -3.15 -12.09
N VAL A 289 -8.30 -3.24 -11.20
CA VAL A 289 -8.35 -4.28 -10.16
C VAL A 289 -9.65 -5.07 -10.26
N VAL A 290 -9.56 -6.40 -10.13
CA VAL A 290 -10.75 -7.27 -10.07
C VAL A 290 -11.43 -7.07 -8.73
N VAL A 291 -12.71 -6.70 -8.75
CA VAL A 291 -13.51 -6.43 -7.56
C VAL A 291 -14.78 -7.25 -7.55
N ARG A 292 -15.33 -7.46 -6.35
CA ARG A 292 -16.65 -8.08 -6.18
C ARG A 292 -17.76 -7.07 -6.49
N ASN A 293 -18.82 -7.54 -7.17
CA ASN A 293 -19.99 -6.70 -7.43
C ASN A 293 -20.90 -6.62 -6.20
N ASP A 294 -21.34 -5.42 -5.84
CA ASP A 294 -22.25 -5.17 -4.69
C ASP A 294 -23.70 -5.58 -4.93
N ARG A 295 -24.07 -6.05 -6.13
CA ARG A 295 -25.46 -6.32 -6.50
C ARG A 295 -25.93 -7.75 -6.23
N GLU A 296 -25.06 -8.63 -5.72
CA GLU A 296 -25.35 -10.04 -5.45
C GLU A 296 -25.12 -10.44 -3.97
N GLY A 297 -25.55 -9.60 -3.01
CA GLY A 297 -25.50 -9.88 -1.57
C GLY A 297 -26.85 -9.76 -0.91
#